data_615e4c3fecdafc6144d808df4d09f336
#
_entry.id   615e4c3fecdafc6144d808df4d09f336
#
_cell.length_a   1.000
_cell.length_b   1.000
_cell.length_c   1.000
_cell.angle_alpha   90.00
_cell.angle_beta   90.00
_cell.angle_gamma   90.00
#
_symmetry.space_group_name_H-M   'P 1'
#
loop_
_entity.id
_entity.type
_entity.pdbx_description
1 polymer ?
#
loop_
_entity_poly.entity_id
_entity_poly.type
_entity_poly.pdbx_seq_one_letter_code
_entity_poly.pdbx_strand_id
1 'polypeptide(L)'
;GWMDNRYDATIERFEDTYGVTVDLQTIPADQYSDLLQSKLATDSCADIFWIQSNPFAIESTIVDPEKYCIDFTGASWEDLMPEARKTSCVYNDKLYGLQIWHNSPEYVMVYNKTLFEENGWEIPSTYAELKDLCAKIAEQGITPWFMPGADGWQHQLAFFQIGGVYEEATPGLYDALNTNQATFADNEKMLEVLNEFKELSDAGYFGEDWIGTDSTNLTNEFGDRNIAMA
;
A
#
# COMPACT_ATOMS: atom_id res chain seq x y z
N GLY A 1 -11.73 7.04 -6.23
CA GLY A 1 -10.56 6.38 -5.66
C GLY A 1 -9.79 7.29 -4.72
N TRP A 2 -8.80 6.78 -4.01
CA TRP A 2 -8.01 7.55 -3.03
C TRP A 2 -7.18 8.71 -3.63
N MET A 3 -7.11 8.80 -4.94
CA MET A 3 -6.42 9.85 -5.69
C MET A 3 -7.37 10.93 -6.24
N ASP A 4 -8.66 10.75 -6.09
CA ASP A 4 -9.66 11.70 -6.58
C ASP A 4 -9.43 13.10 -5.96
N ASN A 5 -9.45 14.12 -6.77
CA ASN A 5 -9.28 15.54 -6.40
C ASN A 5 -7.89 15.99 -5.93
N ARG A 6 -6.91 15.11 -5.76
CA ARG A 6 -5.58 15.50 -5.27
C ARG A 6 -4.79 16.33 -6.27
N TYR A 7 -5.07 16.13 -7.54
CA TYR A 7 -4.33 16.80 -8.62
C TYR A 7 -5.12 17.91 -9.29
N ASP A 8 -6.38 18.14 -8.93
CA ASP A 8 -7.25 19.13 -9.59
C ASP A 8 -6.59 20.48 -9.67
N ALA A 9 -6.10 21.01 -8.56
CA ALA A 9 -5.43 22.31 -8.53
C ALA A 9 -4.10 22.35 -9.32
N THR A 10 -3.41 21.20 -9.41
CA THR A 10 -2.18 21.08 -10.19
C THR A 10 -2.49 21.03 -11.68
N ILE A 11 -3.52 20.31 -12.07
CA ILE A 11 -4.01 20.23 -13.44
C ILE A 11 -4.50 21.59 -13.90
N GLU A 12 -5.38 22.25 -13.14
CA GLU A 12 -5.88 23.60 -13.44
C GLU A 12 -4.72 24.59 -13.67
N ARG A 13 -3.74 24.59 -12.77
CA ARG A 13 -2.57 25.45 -12.90
C ARG A 13 -1.74 25.12 -14.15
N PHE A 14 -1.62 23.85 -14.50
CA PHE A 14 -0.89 23.41 -15.69
C PHE A 14 -1.62 23.86 -16.96
N GLU A 15 -2.92 23.63 -17.03
CA GLU A 15 -3.78 24.06 -18.15
C GLU A 15 -3.70 25.58 -18.35
N ASP A 16 -3.85 26.37 -17.28
CA ASP A 16 -3.75 27.84 -17.31
C ASP A 16 -2.36 28.32 -17.76
N THR A 17 -1.31 27.63 -17.32
CA THR A 17 0.07 28.04 -17.63
C THR A 17 0.44 27.78 -19.09
N TYR A 18 0.02 26.64 -19.62
CA TYR A 18 0.47 26.16 -20.93
C TYR A 18 -0.60 26.23 -22.03
N GLY A 19 -1.84 26.58 -21.69
CA GLY A 19 -2.95 26.68 -22.65
C GLY A 19 -3.34 25.34 -23.27
N VAL A 20 -3.20 24.27 -22.52
CA VAL A 20 -3.53 22.89 -22.91
C VAL A 20 -4.72 22.38 -22.10
N THR A 21 -5.34 21.30 -22.52
CA THR A 21 -6.37 20.60 -21.76
C THR A 21 -5.86 19.23 -21.33
N VAL A 22 -6.07 18.84 -20.09
CA VAL A 22 -5.70 17.55 -19.53
C VAL A 22 -6.93 16.64 -19.48
N ASP A 23 -6.88 15.52 -20.20
CA ASP A 23 -7.88 14.45 -20.11
C ASP A 23 -7.46 13.45 -19.03
N LEU A 24 -7.97 13.63 -17.81
CA LEU A 24 -7.66 12.76 -16.68
C LEU A 24 -8.49 11.46 -16.75
N GLN A 25 -7.83 10.33 -16.96
CA GLN A 25 -8.44 9.01 -16.98
C GLN A 25 -8.21 8.28 -15.66
N THR A 26 -9.28 8.06 -14.90
CA THR A 26 -9.24 7.28 -13.66
C THR A 26 -9.63 5.83 -13.94
N ILE A 27 -8.78 4.90 -13.54
CA ILE A 27 -8.97 3.46 -13.74
C ILE A 27 -8.95 2.78 -12.37
N PRO A 28 -9.83 1.79 -12.11
CA PRO A 28 -9.78 0.99 -10.89
C PRO A 28 -8.42 0.34 -10.67
N ALA A 29 -7.95 0.32 -9.42
CA ALA A 29 -6.60 -0.11 -9.08
C ALA A 29 -6.31 -1.57 -9.47
N ASP A 30 -7.30 -2.45 -9.34
CA ASP A 30 -7.24 -3.86 -9.71
C ASP A 30 -7.07 -4.11 -11.22
N GLN A 31 -7.47 -3.15 -12.06
CA GLN A 31 -7.41 -3.25 -13.52
C GLN A 31 -6.26 -2.43 -14.12
N TYR A 32 -5.67 -1.55 -13.33
CA TYR A 32 -4.76 -0.53 -13.84
C TYR A 32 -3.51 -1.10 -14.51
N SER A 33 -2.84 -2.05 -13.85
CA SER A 33 -1.58 -2.62 -14.35
C SER A 33 -1.76 -3.34 -15.69
N ASP A 34 -2.77 -4.19 -15.79
CA ASP A 34 -3.04 -4.97 -17.02
C ASP A 34 -3.44 -4.04 -18.18
N LEU A 35 -4.28 -3.05 -17.87
CA LEU A 35 -4.70 -2.08 -18.88
C LEU A 35 -3.54 -1.20 -19.34
N LEU A 36 -2.67 -0.76 -18.42
CA LEU A 36 -1.47 0.02 -18.77
C LEU A 36 -0.57 -0.76 -19.71
N GLN A 37 -0.24 -2.01 -19.39
CA GLN A 37 0.59 -2.86 -20.25
C GLN A 37 -0.05 -3.07 -21.63
N SER A 38 -1.35 -3.31 -21.70
CA SER A 38 -2.08 -3.44 -22.95
C SER A 38 -2.04 -2.17 -23.79
N LYS A 39 -2.23 -1.01 -23.17
CA LYS A 39 -2.17 0.30 -23.85
C LYS A 39 -0.76 0.63 -24.34
N LEU A 40 0.28 0.32 -23.57
CA LEU A 40 1.67 0.48 -23.99
C LEU A 40 1.99 -0.40 -25.21
N ALA A 41 1.56 -1.67 -25.17
CA ALA A 41 1.79 -2.61 -26.26
C ALA A 41 1.09 -2.21 -27.59
N THR A 42 -0.01 -1.46 -27.51
CA THR A 42 -0.80 -1.02 -28.68
C THR A 42 -0.59 0.43 -29.08
N ASP A 43 0.38 1.11 -28.46
CA ASP A 43 0.70 2.53 -28.70
C ASP A 43 -0.52 3.46 -28.51
N SER A 44 -1.34 3.13 -27.51
CA SER A 44 -2.56 3.87 -27.15
C SER A 44 -2.55 4.35 -25.71
N CYS A 45 -1.38 4.41 -25.08
CA CYS A 45 -1.21 4.90 -23.73
C CYS A 45 -1.41 6.42 -23.64
N ALA A 46 -1.77 6.93 -22.46
CA ALA A 46 -1.75 8.35 -22.18
C ALA A 46 -0.31 8.90 -22.24
N ASP A 47 -0.16 10.20 -22.48
CA ASP A 47 1.16 10.88 -22.52
C ASP A 47 1.87 10.80 -21.18
N ILE A 48 1.12 10.83 -20.08
CA ILE A 48 1.61 10.66 -18.70
C ILE A 48 0.77 9.57 -18.03
N PHE A 49 1.44 8.63 -17.40
CA PHE A 49 0.79 7.57 -16.64
C PHE A 49 1.47 7.36 -15.31
N TRP A 50 0.73 6.84 -14.36
CA TRP A 50 1.22 6.60 -13.01
C TRP A 50 1.71 5.16 -12.86
N ILE A 51 2.78 4.97 -12.10
CA ILE A 51 3.23 3.66 -11.63
C ILE A 51 3.38 3.67 -10.12
N GLN A 52 3.17 2.54 -9.48
CA GLN A 52 3.33 2.43 -8.04
C GLN A 52 4.80 2.54 -7.66
N SER A 53 5.12 3.38 -6.66
CA SER A 53 6.49 3.57 -6.23
C SER A 53 6.93 2.45 -5.26
N ASN A 54 7.62 1.46 -5.79
CA ASN A 54 8.40 0.48 -5.05
C ASN A 54 9.78 0.35 -5.73
N PRO A 55 10.77 -0.28 -5.10
CA PRO A 55 12.13 -0.34 -5.66
C PRO A 55 12.25 -0.95 -7.06
N PHE A 56 11.27 -1.74 -7.48
CA PHE A 56 11.25 -2.41 -8.79
C PHE A 56 10.04 -1.97 -9.63
N ALA A 57 9.45 -0.82 -9.32
CA ALA A 57 8.18 -0.41 -9.92
C ALA A 57 8.27 -0.30 -11.44
N ILE A 58 9.34 0.28 -11.95
CA ILE A 58 9.48 0.48 -13.39
C ILE A 58 9.65 -0.84 -14.13
N GLU A 59 10.47 -1.76 -13.60
CA GLU A 59 10.70 -3.08 -14.21
C GLU A 59 9.47 -3.98 -14.12
N SER A 60 8.76 -3.93 -12.99
CA SER A 60 7.59 -4.78 -12.75
C SER A 60 6.34 -4.30 -13.48
N THR A 61 6.24 -2.99 -13.75
CA THR A 61 5.05 -2.39 -14.36
C THR A 61 5.21 -2.15 -15.85
N ILE A 62 6.43 -1.83 -16.32
CA ILE A 62 6.70 -1.50 -17.71
C ILE A 62 7.69 -2.51 -18.29
N VAL A 63 7.24 -3.33 -19.23
CA VAL A 63 8.06 -4.41 -19.84
C VAL A 63 9.32 -3.90 -20.52
N ASP A 64 9.27 -2.71 -21.11
CA ASP A 64 10.40 -2.10 -21.82
C ASP A 64 10.39 -0.57 -21.62
N PRO A 65 10.95 -0.08 -20.48
CA PRO A 65 10.98 1.35 -20.20
C PRO A 65 11.71 2.18 -21.25
N GLU A 66 12.79 1.65 -21.83
CA GLU A 66 13.55 2.36 -22.84
C GLU A 66 12.76 2.61 -24.13
N LYS A 67 11.81 1.75 -24.42
CA LYS A 67 10.93 1.89 -25.58
C LYS A 67 9.76 2.82 -25.34
N TYR A 68 9.16 2.75 -24.14
CA TYR A 68 7.87 3.37 -23.87
C TYR A 68 7.94 4.66 -23.07
N CYS A 69 9.08 4.97 -22.46
CA CYS A 69 9.24 6.13 -21.59
C CYS A 69 10.33 7.08 -22.10
N ILE A 70 10.20 8.35 -21.74
CA ILE A 70 11.21 9.36 -22.00
C ILE A 70 12.32 9.24 -20.96
N ASP A 71 13.58 9.29 -21.39
CA ASP A 71 14.74 9.41 -20.52
C ASP A 71 14.84 10.84 -19.98
N PHE A 72 14.66 10.99 -18.68
CA PHE A 72 14.74 12.25 -17.94
C PHE A 72 16.08 12.49 -17.25
N THR A 73 17.07 11.66 -17.49
CA THR A 73 18.41 11.84 -16.89
C THR A 73 18.96 13.23 -17.18
N GLY A 74 19.32 13.96 -16.13
CA GLY A 74 19.79 15.36 -16.25
C GLY A 74 18.67 16.40 -16.38
N ALA A 75 17.41 16.02 -16.20
CA ALA A 75 16.30 16.97 -16.18
C ALA A 75 16.46 17.99 -15.03
N SER A 76 16.06 19.25 -15.25
CA SER A 76 16.24 20.34 -14.29
C SER A 76 15.54 20.13 -12.92
N TRP A 77 14.61 19.21 -12.85
CA TRP A 77 13.88 18.83 -11.63
C TRP A 77 14.42 17.55 -10.97
N GLU A 78 15.41 16.89 -11.55
CA GLU A 78 15.95 15.64 -11.02
C GLU A 78 16.47 15.80 -9.58
N ASP A 79 17.12 16.93 -9.29
CA ASP A 79 17.64 17.25 -7.95
C ASP A 79 16.54 17.50 -6.89
N LEU A 80 15.29 17.62 -7.31
CA LEU A 80 14.15 17.72 -6.38
C LEU A 80 13.81 16.36 -5.74
N MET A 81 14.26 15.25 -6.34
CA MET A 81 14.08 13.92 -5.78
C MET A 81 15.27 13.54 -4.89
N PRO A 82 15.03 13.12 -3.63
CA PRO A 82 16.07 12.51 -2.82
C PRO A 82 16.65 11.27 -3.51
N GLU A 83 17.96 11.06 -3.43
CA GLU A 83 18.64 9.96 -4.11
C GLU A 83 18.02 8.58 -3.79
N ALA A 84 17.71 8.34 -2.51
CA ALA A 84 17.05 7.10 -2.08
C ALA A 84 15.67 6.86 -2.73
N ARG A 85 15.10 7.84 -3.39
CA ARG A 85 13.78 7.76 -4.05
C ARG A 85 13.88 7.58 -5.55
N LYS A 86 15.01 7.87 -6.16
CA LYS A 86 15.23 7.68 -7.58
C LYS A 86 15.19 6.21 -8.00
N THR A 87 15.53 5.30 -7.09
CA THR A 87 15.60 3.86 -7.35
C THR A 87 14.32 3.26 -7.94
N SER A 88 13.14 3.79 -7.58
CA SER A 88 11.87 3.33 -8.13
C SER A 88 11.59 3.82 -9.57
N CYS A 89 12.37 4.77 -10.05
CA CYS A 89 12.22 5.42 -11.36
C CYS A 89 13.41 5.20 -12.28
N VAL A 90 14.45 4.49 -11.82
CA VAL A 90 15.67 4.22 -12.58
C VAL A 90 15.63 2.82 -13.17
N TYR A 91 16.01 2.72 -14.42
CA TYR A 91 16.23 1.47 -15.14
C TYR A 91 17.46 1.61 -16.05
N ASN A 92 18.39 0.65 -16.01
CA ASN A 92 19.66 0.70 -16.75
C ASN A 92 20.40 2.06 -16.62
N ASP A 93 20.54 2.55 -15.39
CA ASP A 93 21.18 3.82 -15.04
C ASP A 93 20.54 5.08 -15.65
N LYS A 94 19.30 4.99 -16.14
CA LYS A 94 18.54 6.11 -16.70
C LYS A 94 17.27 6.36 -15.88
N LEU A 95 16.90 7.64 -15.81
CA LEU A 95 15.72 8.09 -15.08
C LEU A 95 14.49 8.16 -16.00
N TYR A 96 13.44 7.38 -15.70
CA TYR A 96 12.22 7.32 -16.53
C TYR A 96 10.97 7.87 -15.84
N GLY A 97 11.10 8.48 -14.68
CA GLY A 97 9.94 9.00 -13.99
C GLY A 97 10.28 9.97 -12.87
N LEU A 98 9.26 10.68 -12.40
CA LEU A 98 9.31 11.54 -11.25
C LEU A 98 8.50 10.92 -10.12
N GLN A 99 9.13 10.69 -8.98
CA GLN A 99 8.40 10.30 -7.78
C GLN A 99 7.72 11.52 -7.16
N ILE A 100 6.42 11.64 -7.35
CA ILE A 100 5.61 12.75 -6.87
C ILE A 100 5.03 12.52 -5.47
N TRP A 101 5.15 11.32 -4.94
CA TRP A 101 4.62 10.94 -3.65
C TRP A 101 5.68 10.29 -2.77
N HIS A 102 5.77 10.79 -1.56
CA HIS A 102 6.58 10.17 -0.53
C HIS A 102 5.66 9.42 0.45
N ASN A 103 5.66 8.10 0.36
CA ASN A 103 5.19 7.29 1.47
C ASN A 103 6.37 7.08 2.41
N SER A 104 6.25 7.55 3.63
CA SER A 104 6.99 6.95 4.72
C SER A 104 6.49 5.51 4.86
N PRO A 105 7.35 4.51 4.97
CA PRO A 105 6.91 3.11 5.19
C PRO A 105 6.44 2.92 6.65
N GLU A 106 5.80 3.90 7.21
CA GLU A 106 5.20 3.85 8.54
C GLU A 106 3.81 3.26 8.40
N TYR A 107 3.73 1.98 8.65
CA TYR A 107 2.44 1.34 8.85
C TYR A 107 2.00 1.60 10.29
N VAL A 108 0.78 2.02 10.45
CA VAL A 108 0.20 2.34 11.75
C VAL A 108 -1.17 1.70 11.86
N MET A 109 -1.52 1.25 13.05
CA MET A 109 -2.89 0.90 13.35
C MET A 109 -3.64 2.15 13.75
N VAL A 110 -4.73 2.44 13.04
CA VAL A 110 -5.65 3.54 13.37
C VAL A 110 -6.72 3.00 14.31
N TYR A 111 -7.09 3.76 15.34
CA TYR A 111 -8.16 3.37 16.27
C TYR A 111 -9.19 4.48 16.44
N ASN A 112 -10.43 4.10 16.74
CA ASN A 112 -11.50 5.04 17.04
C ASN A 112 -11.34 5.57 18.47
N LYS A 113 -10.76 6.77 18.59
CA LYS A 113 -10.43 7.39 19.86
C LYS A 113 -11.65 7.51 20.78
N THR A 114 -12.81 7.86 20.22
CA THR A 114 -14.05 8.03 21.01
C THR A 114 -14.50 6.70 21.63
N LEU A 115 -14.46 5.61 20.85
CA LEU A 115 -14.78 4.29 21.38
C LEU A 115 -13.82 3.87 22.50
N PHE A 116 -12.54 4.13 22.33
CA PHE A 116 -11.53 3.80 23.34
C PHE A 116 -11.73 4.58 24.63
N GLU A 117 -11.97 5.89 24.54
CA GLU A 117 -12.22 6.74 25.70
C GLU A 117 -13.52 6.37 26.44
N GLU A 118 -14.62 6.13 25.73
CA GLU A 118 -15.92 5.77 26.31
C GLU A 118 -15.90 4.41 27.04
N ASN A 119 -15.11 3.46 26.56
CA ASN A 119 -15.02 2.11 27.10
C ASN A 119 -13.81 1.90 28.02
N GLY A 120 -12.93 2.88 28.16
CA GLY A 120 -11.71 2.76 28.95
C GLY A 120 -10.72 1.73 28.39
N TRP A 121 -10.70 1.57 27.07
CA TRP A 121 -9.75 0.69 26.40
C TRP A 121 -8.38 1.35 26.29
N GLU A 122 -7.35 0.58 26.55
CA GLU A 122 -5.96 1.01 26.43
C GLU A 122 -5.35 0.54 25.10
N ILE A 123 -4.40 1.33 24.56
CA ILE A 123 -3.70 0.96 23.35
C ILE A 123 -2.77 -0.22 23.66
N PRO A 124 -2.86 -1.34 22.96
CA PRO A 124 -2.05 -2.51 23.24
C PRO A 124 -0.59 -2.28 22.85
N SER A 125 0.32 -2.80 23.65
CA SER A 125 1.79 -2.76 23.42
C SER A 125 2.35 -4.12 23.01
N THR A 126 1.57 -5.18 23.14
CA THR A 126 1.95 -6.55 22.80
C THR A 126 0.83 -7.24 22.02
N TYR A 127 1.17 -8.31 21.30
CA TYR A 127 0.19 -9.13 20.60
C TYR A 127 -0.85 -9.74 21.56
N ALA A 128 -0.42 -10.18 22.74
CA ALA A 128 -1.33 -10.73 23.76
C ALA A 128 -2.36 -9.68 24.22
N GLU A 129 -1.91 -8.45 24.49
CA GLU A 129 -2.79 -7.32 24.84
C GLU A 129 -3.74 -6.96 23.69
N LEU A 130 -3.26 -6.98 22.43
CA LEU A 130 -4.09 -6.76 21.25
C LEU A 130 -5.21 -7.79 21.17
N LYS A 131 -4.90 -9.06 21.36
CA LYS A 131 -5.87 -10.15 21.33
C LYS A 131 -6.92 -10.03 22.45
N ASP A 132 -6.48 -9.71 23.67
CA ASP A 132 -7.38 -9.46 24.80
C ASP A 132 -8.28 -8.25 24.55
N LEU A 133 -7.76 -7.20 23.94
CA LEU A 133 -8.54 -6.03 23.53
C LEU A 133 -9.56 -6.39 22.46
N CYS A 134 -9.16 -7.12 21.41
CA CYS A 134 -10.09 -7.58 20.37
C CYS A 134 -11.25 -8.41 20.95
N ALA A 135 -10.99 -9.29 21.94
CA ALA A 135 -12.04 -10.04 22.61
C ALA A 135 -13.04 -9.12 23.32
N LYS A 136 -12.55 -8.12 24.08
CA LYS A 136 -13.41 -7.16 24.78
C LYS A 136 -14.26 -6.31 23.84
N ILE A 137 -13.69 -5.93 22.68
CA ILE A 137 -14.41 -5.16 21.66
C ILE A 137 -15.51 -6.02 21.02
N ALA A 138 -15.17 -7.25 20.67
CA ALA A 138 -16.12 -8.20 20.05
C ALA A 138 -17.31 -8.53 20.98
N GLU A 139 -17.11 -8.61 22.30
CA GLU A 139 -18.18 -8.80 23.28
C GLU A 139 -19.24 -7.68 23.23
N GLN A 140 -18.90 -6.51 22.73
CA GLN A 140 -19.82 -5.39 22.55
C GLN A 140 -20.50 -5.36 21.18
N GLY A 141 -20.24 -6.34 20.32
CA GLY A 141 -20.81 -6.41 18.97
C GLY A 141 -20.14 -5.45 17.98
N ILE A 142 -18.94 -4.94 18.30
CA ILE A 142 -18.13 -4.07 17.45
C ILE A 142 -17.07 -4.92 16.79
N THR A 143 -16.80 -4.70 15.50
CA THR A 143 -15.68 -5.36 14.82
C THR A 143 -14.35 -4.81 15.34
N PRO A 144 -13.49 -5.66 15.95
CA PRO A 144 -12.27 -5.19 16.57
C PRO A 144 -11.30 -4.54 15.58
N TRP A 145 -11.03 -5.21 14.46
CA TRP A 145 -10.07 -4.77 13.46
C TRP A 145 -10.66 -4.91 12.06
N PHE A 146 -10.81 -3.81 11.35
CA PHE A 146 -11.27 -3.82 9.97
C PHE A 146 -10.19 -4.35 9.05
N MET A 147 -10.51 -5.44 8.34
CA MET A 147 -9.61 -6.05 7.36
C MET A 147 -10.33 -6.19 6.01
N PRO A 148 -10.02 -5.36 5.03
CA PRO A 148 -10.65 -5.42 3.71
C PRO A 148 -9.98 -6.48 2.82
N GLY A 149 -10.38 -7.74 3.00
CA GLY A 149 -9.80 -8.88 2.28
C GLY A 149 -10.07 -8.88 0.78
N ALA A 150 -11.21 -8.32 0.34
CA ALA A 150 -11.56 -8.25 -1.08
C ALA A 150 -10.61 -7.37 -1.91
N ASP A 151 -9.97 -6.39 -1.31
CA ASP A 151 -8.97 -5.56 -1.99
C ASP A 151 -7.70 -6.35 -2.36
N GLY A 152 -7.47 -7.51 -1.76
CA GLY A 152 -6.42 -8.45 -2.12
C GLY A 152 -5.01 -8.10 -1.64
N TRP A 153 -4.79 -6.91 -1.07
CA TRP A 153 -3.45 -6.47 -0.69
C TRP A 153 -3.28 -6.05 0.78
N GLN A 154 -4.34 -5.57 1.46
CA GLN A 154 -4.19 -5.04 2.82
C GLN A 154 -3.75 -6.09 3.84
N HIS A 155 -4.16 -7.34 3.68
CA HIS A 155 -3.75 -8.42 4.59
C HIS A 155 -2.24 -8.66 4.62
N GLN A 156 -1.50 -8.26 3.58
CA GLN A 156 -0.04 -8.33 3.57
C GLN A 156 0.62 -7.25 4.45
N LEU A 157 -0.11 -6.20 4.85
CA LEU A 157 0.44 -5.12 5.67
C LEU A 157 0.94 -5.63 7.02
N ALA A 158 0.29 -6.64 7.61
CA ALA A 158 0.76 -7.29 8.83
C ALA A 158 2.19 -7.83 8.67
N PHE A 159 2.53 -8.34 7.50
CA PHE A 159 3.90 -8.75 7.16
C PHE A 159 4.85 -7.58 7.03
N PHE A 160 4.44 -6.52 6.37
CA PHE A 160 5.31 -5.37 6.11
C PHE A 160 5.61 -4.56 7.37
N GLN A 161 4.68 -4.49 8.31
CA GLN A 161 4.89 -3.82 9.59
C GLN A 161 6.06 -4.44 10.38
N ILE A 162 6.25 -5.73 10.24
CA ILE A 162 7.30 -6.48 10.93
C ILE A 162 8.53 -6.69 10.03
N GLY A 163 8.48 -6.23 8.77
CA GLY A 163 9.51 -6.50 7.77
C GLY A 163 10.94 -6.16 8.20
N GLY A 164 11.14 -5.05 8.90
CA GLY A 164 12.45 -4.69 9.47
C GLY A 164 12.94 -5.69 10.51
N VAL A 165 12.03 -6.26 11.28
CA VAL A 165 12.35 -7.28 12.31
C VAL A 165 12.80 -8.59 11.68
N TYR A 166 12.27 -8.96 10.53
CA TYR A 166 12.69 -10.17 9.82
C TYR A 166 14.15 -10.10 9.37
N GLU A 167 14.52 -8.97 8.75
CA GLU A 167 15.89 -8.76 8.29
C GLU A 167 16.87 -8.60 9.46
N GLU A 168 16.45 -7.94 10.56
CA GLU A 168 17.26 -7.82 11.79
C GLU A 168 17.48 -9.20 12.43
N ALA A 169 16.45 -10.03 12.49
CA ALA A 169 16.53 -11.37 13.06
C ALA A 169 17.34 -12.35 12.18
N THR A 170 17.30 -12.15 10.87
CA THR A 170 17.98 -13.01 9.88
C THR A 170 18.63 -12.15 8.81
N PRO A 171 19.80 -11.56 9.06
CA PRO A 171 20.48 -10.69 8.10
C PRO A 171 20.70 -11.35 6.74
N GLY A 172 20.35 -10.66 5.66
CA GLY A 172 20.41 -11.17 4.29
C GLY A 172 19.19 -12.01 3.88
N LEU A 173 18.12 -12.05 4.70
CA LEU A 173 16.92 -12.82 4.41
C LEU A 173 16.24 -12.39 3.11
N TYR A 174 16.10 -11.09 2.88
CA TYR A 174 15.44 -10.60 1.66
C TYR A 174 16.22 -10.92 0.39
N ASP A 175 17.54 -10.82 0.43
CA ASP A 175 18.38 -11.23 -0.69
C ASP A 175 18.26 -12.75 -0.95
N ALA A 176 18.21 -13.55 0.11
CA ALA A 176 18.03 -15.00 0.01
C ALA A 176 16.64 -15.37 -0.56
N LEU A 177 15.57 -14.67 -0.15
CA LEU A 177 14.23 -14.85 -0.72
C LEU A 177 14.18 -14.46 -2.20
N ASN A 178 14.75 -13.30 -2.56
CA ASN A 178 14.77 -12.80 -3.94
C ASN A 178 15.58 -13.69 -4.88
N THR A 179 16.57 -14.40 -4.36
CA THR A 179 17.43 -15.32 -5.13
C THR A 179 17.00 -16.79 -5.00
N ASN A 180 15.85 -17.08 -4.40
CA ASN A 180 15.35 -18.44 -4.12
C ASN A 180 16.30 -19.30 -3.28
N GLN A 181 17.09 -18.70 -2.40
CA GLN A 181 17.96 -19.41 -1.45
C GLN A 181 17.27 -19.62 -0.09
N ALA A 182 16.14 -18.97 0.13
CA ALA A 182 15.26 -19.15 1.29
C ALA A 182 13.79 -19.19 0.85
N THR A 183 12.92 -19.69 1.70
CA THR A 183 11.47 -19.60 1.53
C THR A 183 10.82 -18.94 2.74
N PHE A 184 9.62 -18.39 2.58
CA PHE A 184 8.86 -17.84 3.70
C PHE A 184 8.57 -18.90 4.78
N ALA A 185 8.35 -20.14 4.36
CA ALA A 185 8.02 -21.25 5.24
C ALA A 185 9.21 -21.69 6.12
N ASP A 186 10.43 -21.40 5.74
CA ASP A 186 11.64 -21.73 6.51
C ASP A 186 11.98 -20.68 7.57
N ASN A 187 11.29 -19.53 7.57
CA ASN A 187 11.53 -18.45 8.54
C ASN A 187 10.52 -18.51 9.69
N GLU A 188 10.99 -18.85 10.89
CA GLU A 188 10.15 -19.00 12.09
C GLU A 188 9.38 -17.73 12.43
N LYS A 189 9.99 -16.53 12.27
CA LYS A 189 9.33 -15.26 12.58
C LYS A 189 8.22 -14.94 11.59
N MET A 190 8.40 -15.25 10.32
CA MET A 190 7.35 -15.09 9.31
C MET A 190 6.18 -16.04 9.56
N LEU A 191 6.47 -17.28 9.95
CA LEU A 191 5.43 -18.24 10.35
C LEU A 191 4.69 -17.82 11.62
N GLU A 192 5.39 -17.26 12.61
CA GLU A 192 4.78 -16.69 13.82
C GLU A 192 3.75 -15.64 13.46
N VAL A 193 4.11 -14.64 12.64
CA VAL A 193 3.21 -13.56 12.21
C VAL A 193 2.00 -14.08 11.43
N LEU A 194 2.20 -15.07 10.54
CA LEU A 194 1.09 -15.71 9.82
C LEU A 194 0.14 -16.43 10.77
N ASN A 195 0.68 -17.10 11.77
CA ASN A 195 -0.14 -17.78 12.78
C ASN A 195 -0.91 -16.79 13.64
N GLU A 196 -0.31 -15.68 14.03
CA GLU A 196 -0.98 -14.60 14.77
C GLU A 196 -2.12 -14.00 13.96
N PHE A 197 -1.88 -13.71 12.67
CA PHE A 197 -2.93 -13.23 11.77
C PHE A 197 -4.07 -14.24 11.61
N LYS A 198 -3.72 -15.52 11.43
CA LYS A 198 -4.70 -16.59 11.35
C LYS A 198 -5.52 -16.72 12.64
N GLU A 199 -4.90 -16.60 13.80
CA GLU A 199 -5.57 -16.65 15.09
C GLU A 199 -6.61 -15.53 15.24
N LEU A 200 -6.28 -14.29 14.86
CA LEU A 200 -7.22 -13.16 14.86
C LEU A 200 -8.39 -13.39 13.88
N SER A 201 -8.10 -13.95 12.71
CA SER A 201 -9.11 -14.31 11.71
C SER A 201 -10.04 -15.41 12.21
N ASP A 202 -9.50 -16.51 12.75
CA ASP A 202 -10.25 -17.64 13.27
C ASP A 202 -11.14 -17.24 14.47
N ALA A 203 -10.70 -16.24 15.25
CA ALA A 203 -11.48 -15.67 16.35
C ALA A 203 -12.60 -14.72 15.88
N GLY A 204 -12.68 -14.42 14.58
CA GLY A 204 -13.69 -13.53 14.01
C GLY A 204 -13.42 -12.04 14.25
N TYR A 205 -12.20 -11.66 14.62
CA TYR A 205 -11.87 -10.26 14.98
C TYR A 205 -11.78 -9.33 13.78
N PHE A 206 -11.76 -9.86 12.54
CA PHE A 206 -11.83 -9.08 11.32
C PHE A 206 -13.26 -8.85 10.79
N GLY A 207 -14.29 -9.36 11.50
CA GLY A 207 -15.68 -9.37 11.06
C GLY A 207 -16.04 -10.65 10.29
N GLU A 208 -17.36 -10.92 10.18
CA GLU A 208 -17.86 -12.20 9.63
C GLU A 208 -17.51 -12.40 8.14
N ASP A 209 -17.49 -11.33 7.33
CA ASP A 209 -17.26 -11.37 5.89
C ASP A 209 -16.05 -10.53 5.46
N TRP A 210 -14.99 -10.58 6.25
CA TRP A 210 -13.79 -9.77 5.97
C TRP A 210 -13.15 -10.09 4.61
N ILE A 211 -13.26 -11.36 4.13
CA ILE A 211 -12.73 -11.76 2.81
C ILE A 211 -13.48 -11.08 1.66
N GLY A 212 -14.81 -10.87 1.83
CA GLY A 212 -15.67 -10.21 0.85
C GLY A 212 -15.76 -8.69 1.04
N THR A 213 -15.20 -8.15 2.11
CA THR A 213 -15.26 -6.72 2.43
C THR A 213 -14.14 -5.96 1.73
N ASP A 214 -14.45 -4.82 1.12
CA ASP A 214 -13.50 -3.89 0.52
C ASP A 214 -13.30 -2.62 1.38
N SER A 215 -12.30 -1.80 1.06
CA SER A 215 -11.98 -0.58 1.81
C SER A 215 -12.89 0.61 1.53
N THR A 216 -13.83 0.53 0.60
CA THR A 216 -14.65 1.69 0.18
C THR A 216 -15.52 2.23 1.30
N ASN A 217 -15.98 1.35 2.21
CA ASN A 217 -16.83 1.71 3.35
C ASN A 217 -16.06 2.03 4.64
N LEU A 218 -14.74 1.89 4.67
CA LEU A 218 -13.94 2.08 5.88
C LEU A 218 -14.29 3.35 6.65
N THR A 219 -14.39 4.48 5.96
CA THR A 219 -14.66 5.78 6.59
C THR A 219 -16.04 5.82 7.24
N ASN A 220 -17.06 5.23 6.59
CA ASN A 220 -18.42 5.17 7.12
C ASN A 220 -18.48 4.23 8.33
N GLU A 221 -17.94 3.02 8.22
CA GLU A 221 -17.91 2.03 9.30
C GLU A 221 -17.18 2.58 10.55
N PHE A 222 -16.10 3.35 10.32
CA PHE A 222 -15.38 4.01 11.39
C PHE A 222 -16.21 5.15 12.03
N GLY A 223 -16.88 5.97 11.21
CA GLY A 223 -17.77 7.05 11.66
C GLY A 223 -19.00 6.55 12.40
N ASP A 224 -19.58 5.46 11.93
CA ASP A 224 -20.76 4.81 12.52
C ASP A 224 -20.44 3.95 13.75
N ARG A 225 -19.14 3.86 14.11
CA ARG A 225 -18.63 3.09 15.27
C ARG A 225 -18.83 1.59 15.17
N ASN A 226 -18.97 1.05 13.97
CA ASN A 226 -19.10 -0.39 13.75
C ASN A 226 -17.77 -1.12 13.87
N ILE A 227 -16.67 -0.38 13.73
CA ILE A 227 -15.29 -0.89 13.84
C ILE A 227 -14.47 -0.05 14.84
N ALA A 228 -13.56 -0.71 15.55
CA ALA A 228 -12.73 -0.05 16.54
C ALA A 228 -11.35 0.32 16.06
N MET A 229 -10.73 -0.53 15.22
CA MET A 229 -9.37 -0.38 14.67
C MET A 229 -9.33 -0.72 13.18
N ALA A 230 -8.35 -0.15 12.45
CA ALA A 230 -8.08 -0.45 11.05
C ALA A 230 -6.58 -0.32 10.72
#